data_1c3c6987f93191d35d434f658b868e50
#
_entry.id   1c3c6987f93191d35d434f658b868e50
#
_cell.length_a   1.000
_cell.length_b   1.000
_cell.length_c   1.000
_cell.angle_alpha   90.00
_cell.angle_beta   90.00
_cell.angle_gamma   90.00
#
_symmetry.space_group_name_H-M   'P 1'
#
loop_
_entity.id
_entity.type
_entity.pdbx_description
1 polymer ?
#
loop_
_entity_poly.entity_id
_entity_poly.type
_entity_poly.pdbx_seq_one_letter_code
_entity_poly.pdbx_strand_id
1 'polypeptide(L)'
;EISSCDWSSDVCSSDLASMVLADGVGLLWGMRFLGMSLQERVTGIDFAEQLCRVAAVEEWPVYFLGARGDTAAACAEALSVRCPGLIVAGARDGYFDIEDTAVADAVASSGARILLVAMGLPRQEKWVALHKKRLGGLLAVGVGGAFDVFAGRLSRAPDLVQRIGMEWFYRLCQEPGRWSRDLRLASFVLRVLATRLGLYGRGAPR
;
A
#
# COMPACT_ATOMS: atom_id res chain seq x y z
N GLU A 1 19.52 -13.55 -13.55
CA GLU A 1 20.41 -12.36 -13.68
C GLU A 1 19.51 -11.15 -13.93
N ILE A 2 19.04 -10.49 -12.86
CA ILE A 2 18.47 -9.14 -12.95
C ILE A 2 19.67 -8.20 -12.73
N SER A 3 20.57 -8.20 -13.70
CA SER A 3 21.66 -7.26 -13.80
C SER A 3 21.10 -5.96 -14.35
N SER A 4 21.23 -4.87 -13.57
CA SER A 4 20.95 -3.49 -13.97
C SER A 4 19.62 -3.27 -14.68
N CYS A 5 18.50 -3.53 -14.01
CA CYS A 5 17.25 -2.90 -14.39
C CYS A 5 17.42 -1.39 -14.17
N ASP A 6 17.60 -0.68 -15.28
CA ASP A 6 17.39 0.75 -15.32
C ASP A 6 15.93 0.98 -14.90
N TRP A 7 15.73 1.37 -13.65
CA TRP A 7 14.45 1.70 -13.07
C TRP A 7 13.97 3.07 -13.58
N SER A 8 14.15 3.29 -14.89
CA SER A 8 13.52 4.41 -15.57
C SER A 8 12.02 4.34 -15.34
N SER A 9 11.37 5.47 -15.37
CA SER A 9 10.01 5.78 -14.97
C SER A 9 8.87 4.93 -15.55
N ASP A 10 9.16 3.86 -16.30
CA ASP A 10 8.19 3.15 -17.13
C ASP A 10 7.65 1.84 -16.52
N VAL A 11 8.27 1.33 -15.44
CA VAL A 11 7.73 0.15 -14.74
C VAL A 11 6.65 0.60 -13.77
N CYS A 12 5.41 0.26 -14.07
CA CYS A 12 4.30 0.49 -13.14
C CYS A 12 4.50 -0.36 -11.89
N SER A 13 4.34 0.22 -10.70
CA SER A 13 4.49 -0.51 -9.44
C SER A 13 3.54 -1.71 -9.32
N SER A 14 2.41 -1.68 -10.03
CA SER A 14 1.47 -2.80 -10.14
C SER A 14 2.03 -4.00 -10.88
N ASP A 15 3.00 -3.81 -11.79
CA ASP A 15 3.59 -4.92 -12.59
C ASP A 15 4.49 -5.81 -11.74
N LEU A 16 4.94 -5.31 -10.58
CA LEU A 16 5.76 -6.05 -9.61
C LEU A 16 4.93 -6.87 -8.63
N ALA A 17 3.64 -6.59 -8.53
CA ALA A 17 2.73 -7.21 -7.57
C ALA A 17 2.08 -8.47 -8.14
N SER A 18 1.96 -9.52 -7.33
CA SER A 18 1.20 -10.73 -7.69
C SER A 18 -0.32 -10.49 -7.64
N MET A 19 -0.76 -9.50 -6.83
CA MET A 19 -2.15 -9.08 -6.71
C MET A 19 -2.21 -7.58 -6.47
N VAL A 20 -3.14 -6.91 -7.14
CA VAL A 20 -3.42 -5.48 -6.96
C VAL A 20 -4.86 -5.32 -6.50
N LEU A 21 -5.02 -4.66 -5.35
CA LEU A 21 -6.34 -4.34 -4.82
C LEU A 21 -6.79 -2.96 -5.31
N ALA A 22 -8.05 -2.85 -5.71
CA ALA A 22 -8.63 -1.60 -6.13
C ALA A 22 -8.91 -0.71 -4.89
N ASP A 23 -7.91 0.10 -4.51
CA ASP A 23 -8.04 1.13 -3.49
C ASP A 23 -8.08 2.51 -4.16
N GLY A 24 -9.09 3.24 -3.90
CA GLY A 24 -9.24 4.60 -4.41
C GLY A 24 -10.51 4.81 -5.21
N VAL A 25 -11.29 5.79 -4.73
CA VAL A 25 -12.57 6.17 -5.32
C VAL A 25 -12.41 6.64 -6.76
N GLY A 26 -11.31 7.33 -7.08
CA GLY A 26 -11.02 7.78 -8.44
C GLY A 26 -10.92 6.63 -9.45
N LEU A 27 -10.32 5.51 -9.04
CA LEU A 27 -10.25 4.31 -9.87
C LEU A 27 -11.65 3.70 -10.11
N LEU A 28 -12.45 3.59 -9.07
CA LEU A 28 -13.84 3.08 -9.17
C LEU A 28 -14.69 3.94 -10.09
N TRP A 29 -14.60 5.27 -9.97
CA TRP A 29 -15.30 6.21 -10.84
C TRP A 29 -14.84 6.07 -12.31
N GLY A 30 -13.52 6.03 -12.51
CA GLY A 30 -12.95 5.84 -13.85
C GLY A 30 -13.40 4.55 -14.50
N MET A 31 -13.39 3.43 -13.77
CA MET A 31 -13.83 2.13 -14.29
C MET A 31 -15.33 2.11 -14.59
N ARG A 32 -16.18 2.63 -13.69
CA ARG A 32 -17.61 2.77 -13.96
C ARG A 32 -17.89 3.64 -15.19
N PHE A 33 -17.15 4.74 -15.33
CA PHE A 33 -17.28 5.63 -16.48
C PHE A 33 -16.88 4.96 -17.79
N LEU A 34 -15.93 4.02 -17.76
CA LEU A 34 -15.51 3.21 -18.90
C LEU A 34 -16.39 1.96 -19.12
N GLY A 35 -17.45 1.78 -18.31
CA GLY A 35 -18.38 0.65 -18.44
C GLY A 35 -17.87 -0.65 -17.79
N MET A 36 -16.84 -0.57 -16.98
CA MET A 36 -16.33 -1.70 -16.19
C MET A 36 -16.91 -1.66 -14.77
N SER A 37 -17.40 -2.78 -14.25
CA SER A 37 -17.90 -2.88 -12.88
C SER A 37 -16.82 -3.51 -11.99
N LEU A 38 -16.50 -2.83 -10.88
CA LEU A 38 -15.79 -3.44 -9.76
C LEU A 38 -16.83 -3.80 -8.69
N GLN A 39 -16.72 -5.01 -8.16
CA GLN A 39 -17.69 -5.52 -7.20
C GLN A 39 -17.59 -4.78 -5.85
N GLU A 40 -16.38 -4.42 -5.40
CA GLU A 40 -16.18 -3.81 -4.08
C GLU A 40 -14.89 -2.98 -4.02
N ARG A 41 -14.91 -1.96 -3.17
CA ARG A 41 -13.72 -1.18 -2.81
C ARG A 41 -13.08 -1.79 -1.58
N VAL A 42 -11.82 -2.22 -1.70
CA VAL A 42 -11.04 -2.66 -0.55
C VAL A 42 -10.00 -1.59 -0.23
N THR A 43 -10.15 -0.90 0.90
CA THR A 43 -9.14 0.07 1.32
C THR A 43 -7.93 -0.64 1.92
N GLY A 44 -6.73 -0.10 1.70
CA GLY A 44 -5.50 -0.67 2.28
C GLY A 44 -5.54 -0.77 3.81
N ILE A 45 -6.25 0.15 4.49
CA ILE A 45 -6.43 0.14 5.94
C ILE A 45 -7.31 -1.04 6.36
N ASP A 46 -8.49 -1.19 5.77
CA ASP A 46 -9.42 -2.27 6.12
C ASP A 46 -8.82 -3.64 5.79
N PHE A 47 -8.12 -3.74 4.65
CA PHE A 47 -7.42 -4.96 4.27
C PHE A 47 -6.34 -5.34 5.27
N ALA A 48 -5.50 -4.37 5.69
CA ALA A 48 -4.43 -4.62 6.67
C ALA A 48 -5.01 -5.06 8.03
N GLU A 49 -6.10 -4.45 8.50
CA GLU A 49 -6.74 -4.85 9.75
C GLU A 49 -7.35 -6.25 9.66
N GLN A 50 -8.06 -6.57 8.58
CA GLN A 50 -8.61 -7.91 8.38
C GLN A 50 -7.53 -8.98 8.25
N LEU A 51 -6.44 -8.66 7.56
CA LEU A 51 -5.29 -9.56 7.45
C LEU A 51 -4.67 -9.84 8.82
N CYS A 52 -4.53 -8.81 9.68
CA CYS A 52 -4.05 -8.99 11.05
C CYS A 52 -5.03 -9.83 11.90
N ARG A 53 -6.35 -9.71 11.70
CA ARG A 53 -7.34 -10.55 12.38
C ARG A 53 -7.20 -12.03 11.98
N VAL A 54 -7.03 -12.30 10.69
CA VAL A 54 -6.77 -13.66 10.18
C VAL A 54 -5.43 -14.16 10.73
N ALA A 55 -4.39 -13.35 10.69
CA ALA A 55 -3.07 -13.68 11.21
C ALA A 55 -3.10 -14.05 12.71
N ALA A 56 -3.94 -13.36 13.49
CA ALA A 56 -4.12 -13.67 14.92
C ALA A 56 -4.79 -15.03 15.15
N VAL A 57 -5.75 -15.41 14.30
CA VAL A 57 -6.44 -16.72 14.39
C VAL A 57 -5.53 -17.87 13.94
N GLU A 58 -4.77 -17.63 12.87
CA GLU A 58 -3.89 -18.63 12.24
C GLU A 58 -2.48 -18.67 12.89
N GLU A 59 -2.25 -17.87 13.92
CA GLU A 59 -0.96 -17.72 14.60
C GLU A 59 0.19 -17.38 13.63
N TRP A 60 -0.09 -16.56 12.60
CA TRP A 60 0.91 -16.12 11.64
C TRP A 60 1.63 -14.86 12.14
N PRO A 61 2.95 -14.91 12.37
CA PRO A 61 3.69 -13.74 12.82
C PRO A 61 3.71 -12.66 11.74
N VAL A 62 3.47 -11.41 12.16
CA VAL A 62 3.41 -10.23 11.28
C VAL A 62 4.58 -9.29 11.57
N TYR A 63 5.29 -8.86 10.53
CA TYR A 63 6.33 -7.85 10.61
C TYR A 63 5.82 -6.52 10.06
N PHE A 64 6.12 -5.43 10.77
CA PHE A 64 5.71 -4.06 10.41
C PHE A 64 6.94 -3.27 9.95
N LEU A 65 7.01 -2.92 8.66
CA LEU A 65 8.15 -2.22 8.09
C LEU A 65 7.70 -0.92 7.45
N GLY A 66 8.20 0.20 7.91
CA GLY A 66 7.93 1.47 7.25
C GLY A 66 7.53 2.59 8.19
N ALA A 67 6.99 3.66 7.60
CA ALA A 67 6.69 4.92 8.26
C ALA A 67 7.92 5.57 8.92
N ARG A 68 7.73 6.63 9.71
CA ARG A 68 8.83 7.39 10.33
C ARG A 68 8.97 7.04 11.82
N GLY A 69 10.19 6.84 12.26
CA GLY A 69 10.54 6.67 13.66
C GLY A 69 9.81 5.48 14.30
N ASP A 70 9.07 5.73 15.37
CA ASP A 70 8.34 4.73 16.14
C ASP A 70 6.95 4.36 15.59
N THR A 71 6.52 4.94 14.45
CA THR A 71 5.17 4.75 13.90
C THR A 71 4.86 3.27 13.61
N ALA A 72 5.85 2.51 13.12
CA ALA A 72 5.67 1.08 12.86
C ALA A 72 5.39 0.30 14.17
N ALA A 73 6.13 0.62 15.24
CA ALA A 73 5.93 0.01 16.55
C ALA A 73 4.57 0.40 17.16
N ALA A 74 4.20 1.67 17.11
CA ALA A 74 2.90 2.16 17.57
C ALA A 74 1.74 1.53 16.78
N CYS A 75 1.91 1.33 15.47
CA CYS A 75 0.94 0.62 14.62
C CYS A 75 0.79 -0.84 15.07
N ALA A 76 1.90 -1.54 15.29
CA ALA A 76 1.89 -2.93 15.76
C ALA A 76 1.18 -3.07 17.12
N GLU A 77 1.45 -2.15 18.05
CA GLU A 77 0.80 -2.10 19.35
C GLU A 77 -0.72 -1.87 19.22
N ALA A 78 -1.12 -0.86 18.43
CA ALA A 78 -2.54 -0.56 18.21
C ALA A 78 -3.29 -1.73 17.55
N LEU A 79 -2.65 -2.44 16.59
CA LEU A 79 -3.24 -3.61 15.95
C LEU A 79 -3.27 -4.82 16.89
N SER A 80 -2.30 -4.99 17.77
CA SER A 80 -2.33 -6.05 18.80
C SER A 80 -3.50 -5.88 19.78
N VAL A 81 -3.85 -4.63 20.11
CA VAL A 81 -5.05 -4.33 20.92
C VAL A 81 -6.34 -4.66 20.17
N ARG A 82 -6.41 -4.35 18.86
CA ARG A 82 -7.59 -4.57 18.01
C ARG A 82 -7.77 -6.02 17.57
N CYS A 83 -6.67 -6.76 17.48
CA CYS A 83 -6.59 -8.14 17.03
C CYS A 83 -5.93 -9.00 18.13
N PRO A 84 -6.67 -9.37 19.19
CA PRO A 84 -6.13 -10.20 20.27
C PRO A 84 -5.57 -11.51 19.73
N GLY A 85 -4.37 -11.88 20.17
CA GLY A 85 -3.64 -13.03 19.65
C GLY A 85 -2.68 -12.74 18.50
N LEU A 86 -2.60 -11.50 18.01
CA LEU A 86 -1.67 -11.12 16.95
C LEU A 86 -0.21 -11.27 17.43
N ILE A 87 0.56 -12.08 16.72
CA ILE A 87 1.98 -12.30 16.97
C ILE A 87 2.77 -11.27 16.16
N VAL A 88 3.43 -10.31 16.84
CA VAL A 88 4.30 -9.33 16.23
C VAL A 88 5.71 -9.89 16.13
N ALA A 89 6.16 -10.20 14.92
CA ALA A 89 7.52 -10.69 14.64
C ALA A 89 8.58 -9.60 14.74
N GLY A 90 8.18 -8.34 14.53
CA GLY A 90 9.03 -7.17 14.65
C GLY A 90 8.41 -5.92 14.04
N ALA A 91 9.01 -4.78 14.35
CA ALA A 91 8.63 -3.49 13.80
C ALA A 91 9.89 -2.64 13.53
N ARG A 92 9.93 -1.97 12.37
CA ARG A 92 11.06 -1.11 12.00
C ARG A 92 10.59 0.05 11.14
N ASP A 93 11.24 1.20 11.30
CA ASP A 93 10.99 2.38 10.45
C ASP A 93 11.41 2.16 9.00
N GLY A 94 10.91 3.02 8.09
CA GLY A 94 11.14 2.94 6.66
C GLY A 94 12.30 3.81 6.13
N TYR A 95 13.14 4.40 7.01
CA TYR A 95 14.21 5.31 6.63
C TYR A 95 15.57 4.61 6.63
N PHE A 96 15.80 3.80 5.63
CA PHE A 96 17.04 3.07 5.36
C PHE A 96 17.32 3.05 3.86
N ASP A 97 18.51 2.67 3.46
CA ASP A 97 18.82 2.45 2.04
C ASP A 97 18.07 1.21 1.54
N ILE A 98 17.30 1.35 0.44
CA ILE A 98 16.53 0.24 -0.13
C ILE A 98 17.41 -0.90 -0.66
N GLU A 99 18.67 -0.63 -0.94
CA GLU A 99 19.66 -1.63 -1.37
C GLU A 99 20.30 -2.37 -0.19
N ASP A 100 20.15 -1.84 1.04
CA ASP A 100 20.69 -2.49 2.24
C ASP A 100 19.96 -3.82 2.50
N THR A 101 20.73 -4.89 2.40
CA THR A 101 20.20 -6.26 2.60
C THR A 101 19.96 -6.59 4.07
N ALA A 102 20.57 -5.86 5.00
CA ALA A 102 20.45 -6.16 6.44
C ALA A 102 19.00 -6.08 6.94
N VAL A 103 18.21 -5.17 6.36
CA VAL A 103 16.76 -5.06 6.70
C VAL A 103 15.99 -6.29 6.22
N ALA A 104 16.26 -6.74 4.99
CA ALA A 104 15.62 -7.91 4.43
C ALA A 104 16.02 -9.19 5.18
N ASP A 105 17.29 -9.30 5.57
CA ASP A 105 17.79 -10.43 6.36
C ASP A 105 17.16 -10.43 7.77
N ALA A 106 16.98 -9.26 8.40
CA ALA A 106 16.29 -9.13 9.68
C ALA A 106 14.81 -9.56 9.58
N VAL A 107 14.11 -9.16 8.51
CA VAL A 107 12.73 -9.58 8.27
C VAL A 107 12.66 -11.09 8.02
N ALA A 108 13.53 -11.64 7.19
CA ALA A 108 13.55 -13.06 6.87
C ALA A 108 13.85 -13.93 8.11
N SER A 109 14.76 -13.48 8.99
CA SER A 109 15.12 -14.20 10.23
C SER A 109 14.12 -14.03 11.36
N SER A 110 13.17 -13.10 11.26
CA SER A 110 12.15 -12.84 12.29
C SER A 110 11.09 -13.93 12.41
N GLY A 111 11.01 -14.85 11.46
CA GLY A 111 9.97 -15.87 11.39
C GLY A 111 8.62 -15.32 10.90
N ALA A 112 8.55 -14.07 10.42
CA ALA A 112 7.32 -13.49 9.89
C ALA A 112 6.77 -14.31 8.71
N ARG A 113 5.45 -14.48 8.68
CA ARG A 113 4.71 -14.99 7.51
C ARG A 113 4.07 -13.88 6.70
N ILE A 114 3.78 -12.75 7.35
CA ILE A 114 3.21 -11.56 6.73
C ILE A 114 4.13 -10.37 6.99
N LEU A 115 4.36 -9.58 5.95
CA LEU A 115 5.12 -8.34 6.01
C LEU A 115 4.22 -7.18 5.53
N LEU A 116 3.85 -6.28 6.43
CA LEU A 116 3.18 -5.05 6.09
C LEU A 116 4.21 -3.97 5.81
N VAL A 117 4.16 -3.36 4.62
CA VAL A 117 5.14 -2.37 4.17
C VAL A 117 4.49 -1.00 3.99
N ALA A 118 4.98 0.00 4.70
CA ALA A 118 4.47 1.37 4.72
C ALA A 118 5.54 2.41 4.37
N MET A 119 6.22 2.25 3.24
CA MET A 119 7.26 3.19 2.79
C MET A 119 6.77 4.15 1.69
N GLY A 120 5.52 3.96 1.24
CA GLY A 120 4.91 4.71 0.14
C GLY A 120 5.38 4.26 -1.24
N LEU A 121 4.53 4.59 -2.25
CA LEU A 121 4.79 4.31 -3.67
C LEU A 121 5.85 5.27 -4.23
N PRO A 122 6.77 4.79 -5.08
CA PRO A 122 7.01 3.42 -5.53
C PRO A 122 8.06 2.68 -4.68
N ARG A 123 8.48 3.24 -3.55
CA ARG A 123 9.62 2.77 -2.76
C ARG A 123 9.36 1.39 -2.14
N GLN A 124 8.16 1.15 -1.64
CA GLN A 124 7.77 -0.12 -1.01
C GLN A 124 7.79 -1.28 -2.02
N GLU A 125 7.26 -1.08 -3.23
CA GLU A 125 7.24 -2.10 -4.28
C GLU A 125 8.64 -2.42 -4.78
N LYS A 126 9.47 -1.38 -4.98
CA LYS A 126 10.86 -1.55 -5.38
C LYS A 126 11.65 -2.36 -4.36
N TRP A 127 11.51 -2.03 -3.08
CA TRP A 127 12.19 -2.75 -2.00
C TRP A 127 11.78 -4.22 -1.92
N VAL A 128 10.47 -4.50 -1.95
CA VAL A 128 9.95 -5.88 -1.94
C VAL A 128 10.44 -6.66 -3.16
N ALA A 129 10.40 -6.07 -4.35
CA ALA A 129 10.86 -6.71 -5.58
C ALA A 129 12.37 -7.02 -5.53
N LEU A 130 13.18 -6.06 -5.07
CA LEU A 130 14.63 -6.20 -4.95
C LEU A 130 15.01 -7.34 -3.99
N HIS A 131 14.31 -7.45 -2.88
CA HIS A 131 14.61 -8.43 -1.84
C HIS A 131 13.73 -9.70 -1.89
N LYS A 132 12.92 -9.89 -2.94
CA LYS A 132 11.98 -11.01 -3.06
C LYS A 132 12.60 -12.39 -2.77
N LYS A 133 13.80 -12.64 -3.27
CA LYS A 133 14.50 -13.92 -3.04
C LYS A 133 14.92 -14.11 -1.57
N ARG A 134 15.28 -13.02 -0.86
CA ARG A 134 15.69 -13.06 0.55
C ARG A 134 14.49 -13.20 1.47
N LEU A 135 13.40 -12.52 1.14
CA LEU A 135 12.16 -12.54 1.91
C LEU A 135 11.46 -13.93 1.87
N GLY A 136 11.88 -14.80 0.94
CA GLY A 136 11.33 -16.16 0.86
C GLY A 136 9.86 -16.16 0.47
N GLY A 137 9.07 -17.03 1.12
CA GLY A 137 7.65 -17.24 0.82
C GLY A 137 6.68 -16.39 1.66
N LEU A 138 7.14 -15.32 2.33
CA LEU A 138 6.23 -14.46 3.12
C LEU A 138 5.31 -13.63 2.22
N LEU A 139 4.11 -13.32 2.74
CA LEU A 139 3.16 -12.42 2.09
C LEU A 139 3.53 -10.97 2.38
N ALA A 140 4.08 -10.27 1.38
CA ALA A 140 4.38 -8.84 1.49
C ALA A 140 3.19 -8.00 0.99
N VAL A 141 2.72 -7.06 1.79
CA VAL A 141 1.58 -6.19 1.48
C VAL A 141 1.97 -4.73 1.64
N GLY A 142 1.92 -3.98 0.55
CA GLY A 142 2.11 -2.53 0.57
C GLY A 142 0.85 -1.82 1.07
N VAL A 143 0.93 -1.19 2.23
CA VAL A 143 -0.20 -0.51 2.90
C VAL A 143 -0.04 1.01 2.92
N GLY A 144 1.07 1.54 2.39
CA GLY A 144 1.31 2.99 2.31
C GLY A 144 1.13 3.71 3.64
N GLY A 145 0.29 4.74 3.67
CA GLY A 145 0.04 5.57 4.88
C GLY A 145 -0.92 4.96 5.90
N ALA A 146 -1.18 3.66 5.88
CA ALA A 146 -2.09 3.03 6.85
C ALA A 146 -1.51 3.03 8.27
N PHE A 147 -0.17 2.94 8.42
CA PHE A 147 0.48 2.94 9.72
C PHE A 147 0.23 4.22 10.51
N ASP A 148 0.23 5.38 9.84
CA ASP A 148 -0.05 6.67 10.49
C ASP A 148 -1.48 6.74 11.05
N VAL A 149 -2.43 6.06 10.39
CA VAL A 149 -3.82 5.97 10.86
C VAL A 149 -3.94 5.03 12.04
N PHE A 150 -3.33 3.84 11.99
CA PHE A 150 -3.37 2.89 13.12
C PHE A 150 -2.62 3.42 14.35
N ALA A 151 -1.50 4.08 14.15
CA ALA A 151 -0.74 4.74 15.22
C ALA A 151 -1.44 6.00 15.78
N GLY A 152 -2.60 6.38 15.27
CA GLY A 152 -3.37 7.55 15.72
C GLY A 152 -2.73 8.90 15.36
N ARG A 153 -1.73 8.92 14.47
CA ARG A 153 -1.07 10.15 14.00
C ARG A 153 -1.89 10.90 12.95
N LEU A 154 -2.69 10.15 12.20
CA LEU A 154 -3.65 10.69 11.24
C LEU A 154 -5.05 10.19 11.59
N SER A 155 -6.01 11.09 11.56
CA SER A 155 -7.41 10.70 11.76
C SER A 155 -7.95 10.06 10.48
N ARG A 156 -8.63 8.94 10.63
CA ARG A 156 -9.42 8.37 9.52
C ARG A 156 -10.58 9.32 9.22
N ALA A 157 -10.92 9.46 7.94
CA ALA A 157 -12.09 10.26 7.56
C ALA A 157 -13.35 9.71 8.25
N PRO A 158 -14.29 10.57 8.69
CA PRO A 158 -15.59 10.13 9.19
C PRO A 158 -16.33 9.24 8.19
N ASP A 159 -17.16 8.30 8.67
CA ASP A 159 -17.84 7.31 7.82
C ASP A 159 -18.63 7.95 6.68
N LEU A 160 -19.27 9.10 6.91
CA LEU A 160 -19.98 9.84 5.89
C LEU A 160 -19.05 10.29 4.76
N VAL A 161 -17.86 10.80 5.10
CA VAL A 161 -16.82 11.24 4.13
C VAL A 161 -16.27 10.06 3.36
N GLN A 162 -16.10 8.91 4.02
CA GLN A 162 -15.67 7.66 3.37
C GLN A 162 -16.74 7.17 2.37
N ARG A 163 -18.03 7.18 2.76
CA ARG A 163 -19.18 6.74 1.92
C ARG A 163 -19.35 7.60 0.66
N ILE A 164 -19.15 8.90 0.76
CA ILE A 164 -19.22 9.81 -0.40
C ILE A 164 -17.92 9.83 -1.22
N GLY A 165 -16.91 9.09 -0.79
CA GLY A 165 -15.65 8.96 -1.52
C GLY A 165 -14.69 10.15 -1.41
N MET A 166 -14.89 11.02 -0.43
CA MET A 166 -14.08 12.23 -0.20
C MET A 166 -12.92 12.00 0.78
N GLU A 167 -12.57 10.76 1.07
CA GLU A 167 -11.47 10.41 1.99
C GLU A 167 -10.12 10.99 1.53
N TRP A 168 -9.86 11.00 0.22
CA TRP A 168 -8.66 11.59 -0.36
C TRP A 168 -8.55 13.09 -0.06
N PHE A 169 -9.68 13.83 -0.15
CA PHE A 169 -9.72 15.26 0.14
C PHE A 169 -9.54 15.54 1.64
N TYR A 170 -10.14 14.72 2.49
CA TYR A 170 -9.95 14.80 3.94
C TYR A 170 -8.49 14.60 4.32
N ARG A 171 -7.81 13.61 3.71
CA ARG A 171 -6.37 13.40 3.89
C ARG A 171 -5.52 14.54 3.35
N LEU A 172 -5.91 15.14 2.22
CA LEU A 172 -5.22 16.31 1.66
C LEU A 172 -5.26 17.50 2.63
N CYS A 173 -6.39 17.71 3.31
CA CYS A 173 -6.52 18.75 4.33
C CYS A 173 -5.62 18.50 5.55
N GLN A 174 -5.37 17.25 5.92
CA GLN A 174 -4.48 16.90 7.01
C GLN A 174 -2.99 16.97 6.63
N GLU A 175 -2.66 16.68 5.37
CA GLU A 175 -1.30 16.64 4.86
C GLU A 175 -1.16 17.46 3.56
N PRO A 176 -1.10 18.79 3.62
CA PRO A 176 -1.02 19.62 2.40
C PRO A 176 0.24 19.35 1.56
N GLY A 177 1.31 18.80 2.15
CA GLY A 177 2.50 18.39 1.41
C GLY A 177 2.28 17.26 0.38
N ARG A 178 1.11 16.60 0.38
CA ARG A 178 0.74 15.56 -0.59
C ARG A 178 0.20 16.10 -1.92
N TRP A 179 -0.01 17.42 -2.03
CA TRP A 179 -0.59 18.07 -3.22
C TRP A 179 0.07 17.61 -4.54
N SER A 180 1.38 17.48 -4.56
CA SER A 180 2.12 17.03 -5.76
C SER A 180 1.78 15.59 -6.20
N ARG A 181 1.36 14.74 -5.28
CA ARG A 181 0.88 13.37 -5.59
C ARG A 181 -0.54 13.38 -6.12
N ASP A 182 -1.38 14.29 -5.62
CA ASP A 182 -2.79 14.38 -6.01
C ASP A 182 -2.97 15.03 -7.39
N LEU A 183 -1.99 15.79 -7.88
CA LEU A 183 -1.96 16.28 -9.28
C LEU A 183 -1.96 15.11 -10.31
N ARG A 184 -1.45 13.95 -9.95
CA ARG A 184 -1.54 12.75 -10.80
C ARG A 184 -2.98 12.26 -10.95
N LEU A 185 -3.85 12.52 -9.98
CA LEU A 185 -5.27 12.21 -10.08
C LEU A 185 -5.95 13.04 -11.18
N ALA A 186 -5.59 14.30 -11.32
CA ALA A 186 -6.09 15.16 -12.41
C ALA A 186 -5.67 14.61 -13.79
N SER A 187 -4.41 14.18 -13.95
CA SER A 187 -3.94 13.54 -15.19
C SER A 187 -4.65 12.22 -15.48
N PHE A 188 -4.96 11.44 -14.45
CA PHE A 188 -5.75 10.21 -14.58
C PHE A 188 -7.17 10.50 -15.07
N VAL A 189 -7.87 11.48 -14.49
CA VAL A 189 -9.21 11.90 -14.90
C VAL A 189 -9.21 12.34 -16.36
N LEU A 190 -8.23 13.17 -16.78
CA LEU A 190 -8.09 13.61 -18.17
C LEU A 190 -7.87 12.41 -19.12
N ARG A 191 -7.06 11.43 -18.75
CA ARG A 191 -6.87 10.22 -19.57
C ARG A 191 -8.14 9.39 -19.68
N VAL A 192 -8.90 9.21 -18.59
CA VAL A 192 -10.18 8.50 -18.60
C VAL A 192 -11.19 9.19 -19.53
N LEU A 193 -11.27 10.53 -19.47
CA LEU A 193 -12.12 11.32 -20.36
C LEU A 193 -11.68 11.17 -21.82
N ALA A 194 -10.39 11.28 -22.11
CA ALA A 194 -9.83 11.15 -23.46
C ALA A 194 -10.09 9.75 -24.03
N THR A 195 -9.97 8.70 -23.21
CA THR A 195 -10.28 7.30 -23.62
C THR A 195 -11.77 7.16 -23.96
N ARG A 196 -12.65 7.76 -23.17
CA ARG A 196 -14.10 7.73 -23.42
C ARG A 196 -14.49 8.46 -24.70
N LEU A 197 -13.81 9.57 -25.00
CA LEU A 197 -14.02 10.38 -26.21
C LEU A 197 -13.35 9.76 -27.45
N GLY A 198 -12.69 8.61 -27.33
CA GLY A 198 -11.97 7.97 -28.44
C GLY A 198 -10.69 8.68 -28.86
N LEU A 199 -10.24 9.68 -28.09
CA LEU A 199 -9.02 10.45 -28.36
C LEU A 199 -7.74 9.70 -27.95
N TYR A 200 -7.88 8.67 -27.11
CA TYR A 200 -6.81 7.77 -26.71
C TYR A 200 -7.07 6.41 -27.34
N GLY A 201 -6.17 5.98 -28.22
CA GLY A 201 -6.27 4.69 -28.89
C GLY A 201 -6.35 3.53 -27.88
N ARG A 202 -7.19 2.56 -28.14
CA ARG A 202 -7.26 1.28 -27.44
C ARG A 202 -5.97 0.50 -27.72
N GLY A 203 -4.89 0.88 -27.10
CA GLY A 203 -3.70 0.04 -26.96
C GLY A 203 -4.03 -1.06 -25.96
N ALA A 204 -4.53 -2.19 -26.45
CA ALA A 204 -4.54 -3.39 -25.64
C ALA A 204 -3.08 -3.77 -25.35
N PRO A 205 -2.69 -4.01 -24.09
CA PRO A 205 -1.42 -4.68 -23.83
C PRO A 205 -1.54 -6.11 -24.35
N ARG A 206 -0.60 -6.49 -25.23
CA ARG A 206 -0.34 -7.89 -25.58
C ARG A 206 0.37 -8.58 -24.44
#